data_61da7844f5ac6a01fb289908308e094b
#
_entry.id   61da7844f5ac6a01fb289908308e094b
#
_cell.length_a   1.000
_cell.length_b   1.000
_cell.length_c   1.000
_cell.angle_alpha   90.00
_cell.angle_beta   90.00
_cell.angle_gamma   90.00
#
_symmetry.space_group_name_H-M   'P 1'
#
loop_
_entity.id
_entity.type
_entity.pdbx_description
1 polymer ?
#
loop_
_entity_poly.entity_id
_entity_poly.type
_entity_poly.pdbx_seq_one_letter_code
_entity_poly.pdbx_strand_id
1 'polypeptide(L)'
;MNNKITIFFIFFALSIQNFSAKAQEDKKDIPEALVFETHHEGTFHGVKLRYKAIAGEIHLKNAEGEPVAALWSTSYIKEDPNPSKRPVTFIFNGGPGSASVWLHMGVFGPKVVNVDSDAKKDDGAAPFEVIHNDLALLDITDLVFIDPVGTGYSKVIGKGKNEDFWGLTEDARSIAQFMRMWITQHQRWQSPKYIAGESFGTTRAAAVTAALEGGGQAMALNGLILISQALDYQGSTSVHDNIASYFTYFPTMAATAWYHGKAGQGKKLEDFVQEAREFAYQVYLPALYQGNQLSTENKKVLSSRIAYFLGLDPEYVLRSDNRILTSRFKKELLRKEGKTIGTLDGRYLGEEGDQTADRPTLGDPSSYGIDAAYTAALNDYFARTLKVQMDRPYLTSNGSIGSKWNWRPVPEGAYWEPSYVNVARSLGESMRRNKDLKVLVANGYYDLITPFLDAEYTFARHDIPMERVKMTYYEGGHMMYNHRPDFEKLVRDIREFMGR
;
A
#
# COMPACT_ATOMS: atom_id res chain seq x y z
N MET A 1 76.63 -70.05 16.99
CA MET A 1 76.29 -69.02 17.95
C MET A 1 75.18 -68.21 17.31
N ASN A 2 73.95 -68.54 17.62
CA ASN A 2 72.75 -67.92 17.02
C ASN A 2 72.03 -67.09 18.02
N ASN A 3 72.02 -65.77 17.84
CA ASN A 3 71.18 -64.85 18.64
C ASN A 3 69.82 -64.71 18.00
N LYS A 4 68.77 -65.21 18.66
CA LYS A 4 67.39 -64.92 18.26
C LYS A 4 66.92 -63.65 18.93
N ILE A 5 66.56 -62.67 18.18
CA ILE A 5 65.88 -61.44 18.65
C ILE A 5 64.38 -61.70 18.59
N THR A 6 63.71 -61.65 19.76
CA THR A 6 62.25 -61.74 19.83
C THR A 6 61.67 -60.35 19.85
N ILE A 7 60.84 -60.00 18.77
CA ILE A 7 60.14 -58.74 18.64
C ILE A 7 58.77 -58.92 19.32
N PHE A 8 58.49 -58.12 20.37
CA PHE A 8 57.19 -58.03 20.97
C PHE A 8 56.32 -56.97 20.21
N PHE A 9 55.22 -57.41 19.63
CA PHE A 9 54.20 -56.52 19.09
C PHE A 9 53.22 -56.15 20.18
N ILE A 10 53.21 -54.88 20.60
CA ILE A 10 52.16 -54.33 21.47
C ILE A 10 51.05 -53.83 20.58
N PHE A 11 49.90 -54.50 20.61
CA PHE A 11 48.65 -54.00 19.99
C PHE A 11 48.04 -52.93 20.87
N PHE A 12 48.08 -51.67 20.42
CA PHE A 12 47.34 -50.56 21.01
C PHE A 12 45.96 -50.56 20.40
N ALA A 13 44.92 -51.02 21.11
CA ALA A 13 43.54 -50.91 20.70
C ALA A 13 43.07 -49.50 20.98
N LEU A 14 43.02 -48.64 19.93
CA LEU A 14 42.30 -47.36 19.98
C LEU A 14 40.78 -47.61 19.93
N SER A 15 40.12 -47.50 21.08
CA SER A 15 38.66 -47.38 21.17
C SER A 15 38.21 -46.01 20.65
N ILE A 16 37.75 -45.96 19.40
CA ILE A 16 37.07 -44.78 18.88
C ILE A 16 35.69 -44.70 19.53
N GLN A 17 35.55 -43.87 20.55
CA GLN A 17 34.24 -43.45 21.03
C GLN A 17 33.66 -42.48 20.02
N ASN A 18 32.69 -42.95 19.24
CA ASN A 18 31.81 -42.10 18.42
C ASN A 18 30.98 -41.21 19.35
N PHE A 19 31.46 -40.00 19.66
CA PHE A 19 30.61 -38.95 20.17
C PHE A 19 29.68 -38.50 19.05
N SER A 20 28.48 -39.07 18.96
CA SER A 20 27.35 -38.45 18.25
C SER A 20 26.97 -37.19 19.02
N ALA A 21 27.60 -36.09 18.67
CA ALA A 21 27.05 -34.77 18.98
C ALA A 21 25.70 -34.64 18.21
N LYS A 22 24.60 -35.04 18.83
CA LYS A 22 23.30 -34.54 18.44
C LYS A 22 23.41 -33.02 18.60
N ALA A 23 23.45 -32.31 17.47
CA ALA A 23 23.18 -30.87 17.45
C ALA A 23 21.83 -30.70 18.12
N GLN A 24 21.82 -30.17 19.32
CA GLN A 24 20.63 -29.72 20.02
C GLN A 24 20.22 -28.49 19.22
N GLU A 25 19.26 -28.65 18.31
CA GLU A 25 18.60 -27.50 17.69
C GLU A 25 18.09 -26.65 18.85
N ASP A 26 18.66 -25.46 18.98
CA ASP A 26 18.18 -24.45 19.93
C ASP A 26 16.70 -24.22 19.59
N LYS A 27 15.79 -24.84 20.31
CA LYS A 27 14.37 -24.48 20.29
C LYS A 27 14.33 -23.05 20.81
N LYS A 28 14.31 -22.08 19.86
CA LYS A 28 13.95 -20.70 20.22
C LYS A 28 12.60 -20.77 20.91
N ASP A 29 12.56 -20.40 22.19
CA ASP A 29 11.30 -20.31 22.92
C ASP A 29 10.32 -19.44 22.14
N ILE A 30 9.16 -20.02 21.83
CA ILE A 30 8.09 -19.30 21.13
C ILE A 30 7.40 -18.45 22.21
N PRO A 31 7.48 -17.10 22.14
CA PRO A 31 6.84 -16.25 23.14
C PRO A 31 5.32 -16.44 23.09
N GLU A 32 4.65 -16.22 24.21
CA GLU A 32 3.18 -16.15 24.21
C GLU A 32 2.70 -14.93 23.41
N ALA A 33 1.54 -15.07 22.74
CA ALA A 33 0.93 -13.98 22.00
C ALA A 33 0.43 -12.90 22.96
N LEU A 34 0.90 -11.68 22.78
CA LEU A 34 0.48 -10.52 23.58
C LEU A 34 -0.84 -9.98 23.05
N VAL A 35 -1.82 -9.76 23.95
CA VAL A 35 -3.14 -9.22 23.60
C VAL A 35 -3.56 -8.19 24.66
N PHE A 36 -4.00 -7.03 24.20
CA PHE A 36 -4.50 -5.93 25.03
C PHE A 36 -5.95 -5.65 24.61
N GLU A 37 -6.87 -5.78 25.55
CA GLU A 37 -8.30 -5.49 25.33
C GLU A 37 -8.73 -4.30 26.18
N THR A 38 -9.43 -3.34 25.55
CA THR A 38 -10.00 -2.16 26.22
C THR A 38 -11.41 -1.91 25.73
N HIS A 39 -12.27 -1.31 26.58
CA HIS A 39 -13.67 -1.01 26.27
C HIS A 39 -13.87 0.49 26.13
N HIS A 40 -14.62 0.87 25.13
CA HIS A 40 -14.81 2.27 24.74
C HIS A 40 -16.27 2.55 24.37
N GLU A 41 -16.63 3.82 24.40
CA GLU A 41 -17.85 4.34 23.77
C GLU A 41 -17.51 5.52 22.85
N GLY A 42 -18.32 5.72 21.84
CA GLY A 42 -18.16 6.82 20.89
C GLY A 42 -19.42 7.06 20.09
N THR A 43 -19.50 8.21 19.43
CA THR A 43 -20.56 8.55 18.50
C THR A 43 -20.00 8.58 17.09
N PHE A 44 -20.56 7.79 16.18
CA PHE A 44 -20.11 7.65 14.80
C PHE A 44 -21.33 7.85 13.89
N HIS A 45 -21.24 8.79 12.96
CA HIS A 45 -22.37 9.22 12.12
C HIS A 45 -23.67 9.47 12.93
N GLY A 46 -23.56 10.09 14.12
CA GLY A 46 -24.68 10.35 14.99
C GLY A 46 -25.18 9.15 15.82
N VAL A 47 -24.61 7.96 15.63
CA VAL A 47 -24.96 6.74 16.37
C VAL A 47 -24.01 6.54 17.54
N LYS A 48 -24.52 6.65 18.78
CA LYS A 48 -23.77 6.30 20.00
C LYS A 48 -23.70 4.77 20.12
N LEU A 49 -22.48 4.24 20.28
CA LEU A 49 -22.26 2.80 20.44
C LEU A 49 -21.10 2.51 21.41
N ARG A 50 -21.11 1.31 21.96
CA ARG A 50 -19.99 0.74 22.71
C ARG A 50 -19.25 -0.25 21.85
N TYR A 51 -17.94 -0.28 22.00
CA TYR A 51 -17.05 -1.18 21.27
C TYR A 51 -15.87 -1.58 22.13
N LYS A 52 -15.31 -2.74 21.81
CA LYS A 52 -14.02 -3.15 22.35
C LYS A 52 -12.92 -2.95 21.30
N ALA A 53 -11.76 -2.54 21.77
CA ALA A 53 -10.53 -2.54 21.00
C ALA A 53 -9.65 -3.69 21.47
N ILE A 54 -9.23 -4.54 20.52
CA ILE A 54 -8.32 -5.67 20.75
C ILE A 54 -7.07 -5.40 19.92
N ALA A 55 -5.98 -5.05 20.58
CA ALA A 55 -4.68 -4.84 19.96
C ALA A 55 -3.75 -5.99 20.37
N GLY A 56 -3.23 -6.76 19.42
CA GLY A 56 -2.45 -7.92 19.79
C GLY A 56 -1.99 -8.80 18.63
N GLU A 57 -1.33 -9.88 19.01
CA GLU A 57 -0.68 -10.83 18.13
C GLU A 57 -1.58 -12.05 17.87
N ILE A 58 -1.55 -12.52 16.62
CA ILE A 58 -2.00 -13.88 16.24
C ILE A 58 -0.79 -14.59 15.66
N HIS A 59 -0.47 -15.78 16.18
CA HIS A 59 0.65 -16.58 15.71
C HIS A 59 0.28 -17.34 14.45
N LEU A 60 0.86 -16.95 13.32
CA LEU A 60 0.76 -17.70 12.06
C LEU A 60 1.56 -18.98 12.14
N LYS A 61 1.11 -20.03 11.47
CA LYS A 61 1.67 -21.37 11.53
C LYS A 61 2.12 -21.86 10.15
N ASN A 62 3.19 -22.64 10.13
CA ASN A 62 3.60 -23.41 8.95
C ASN A 62 2.70 -24.63 8.72
N ALA A 63 3.02 -25.45 7.71
CA ALA A 63 2.27 -26.63 7.36
C ALA A 63 2.27 -27.71 8.47
N GLU A 64 3.31 -27.74 9.29
CA GLU A 64 3.47 -28.65 10.43
C GLU A 64 2.71 -28.16 11.68
N GLY A 65 2.07 -26.99 11.62
CA GLY A 65 1.33 -26.38 12.72
C GLY A 65 2.20 -25.61 13.73
N GLU A 66 3.49 -25.42 13.45
CA GLU A 66 4.43 -24.69 14.29
C GLU A 66 4.26 -23.18 14.07
N PRO A 67 4.27 -22.35 15.14
CA PRO A 67 4.28 -20.90 15.02
C PRO A 67 5.55 -20.38 14.32
N VAL A 68 5.37 -19.52 13.29
CA VAL A 68 6.45 -18.96 12.47
C VAL A 68 6.45 -17.44 12.39
N ALA A 69 5.33 -16.78 12.70
CA ALA A 69 5.26 -15.34 12.84
C ALA A 69 4.22 -14.93 13.90
N ALA A 70 4.50 -13.85 14.62
CA ALA A 70 3.55 -13.13 15.44
C ALA A 70 3.06 -11.93 14.62
N LEU A 71 1.85 -12.03 14.08
CA LEU A 71 1.24 -10.97 13.27
C LEU A 71 0.37 -10.09 14.16
N TRP A 72 0.69 -8.80 14.20
CA TRP A 72 -0.02 -7.79 14.96
C TRP A 72 -1.25 -7.28 14.22
N SER A 73 -2.32 -7.07 14.97
CA SER A 73 -3.52 -6.40 14.48
C SER A 73 -4.17 -5.55 15.57
N THR A 74 -4.93 -4.54 15.16
CA THR A 74 -5.79 -3.75 16.03
C THR A 74 -7.22 -3.86 15.51
N SER A 75 -8.10 -4.43 16.32
CA SER A 75 -9.51 -4.69 15.97
C SER A 75 -10.43 -3.81 16.81
N TYR A 76 -11.38 -3.15 16.16
CA TYR A 76 -12.48 -2.43 16.82
C TYR A 76 -13.78 -3.15 16.52
N ILE A 77 -14.38 -3.72 17.56
CA ILE A 77 -15.54 -4.61 17.45
C ILE A 77 -16.69 -4.00 18.26
N LYS A 78 -17.77 -3.61 17.60
CA LYS A 78 -18.98 -3.15 18.26
C LYS A 78 -19.52 -4.24 19.18
N GLU A 79 -19.91 -3.87 20.38
CA GLU A 79 -20.66 -4.75 21.29
C GLU A 79 -22.08 -4.95 20.72
N ASP A 80 -22.30 -6.04 20.03
CA ASP A 80 -23.52 -6.34 19.31
C ASP A 80 -24.01 -7.74 19.73
N PRO A 81 -25.31 -7.90 20.09
CA PRO A 81 -25.86 -9.20 20.45
C PRO A 81 -25.94 -10.18 19.26
N ASN A 82 -25.83 -9.70 18.02
CA ASN A 82 -25.91 -10.50 16.81
C ASN A 82 -24.74 -10.24 15.83
N PRO A 83 -23.48 -10.50 16.26
CA PRO A 83 -22.29 -10.11 15.52
C PRO A 83 -22.16 -10.81 14.17
N SER A 84 -22.73 -12.00 13.98
CA SER A 84 -22.57 -12.82 12.76
C SER A 84 -23.14 -12.17 11.51
N LYS A 85 -24.09 -11.25 11.62
CA LYS A 85 -24.67 -10.51 10.49
C LYS A 85 -23.98 -9.18 10.19
N ARG A 86 -23.16 -8.72 11.14
CA ARG A 86 -22.46 -7.44 11.01
C ARG A 86 -21.25 -7.59 10.08
N PRO A 87 -21.00 -6.65 9.14
CA PRO A 87 -19.81 -6.69 8.30
C PRO A 87 -18.50 -6.61 9.09
N VAL A 88 -17.42 -7.13 8.50
CA VAL A 88 -16.04 -6.97 8.96
C VAL A 88 -15.22 -6.43 7.81
N THR A 89 -14.45 -5.37 8.05
CA THR A 89 -13.52 -4.78 7.10
C THR A 89 -12.09 -4.98 7.58
N PHE A 90 -11.30 -5.72 6.81
CA PHE A 90 -9.86 -5.90 7.00
C PHE A 90 -9.09 -4.79 6.29
N ILE A 91 -8.14 -4.15 6.97
CA ILE A 91 -7.54 -2.90 6.53
C ILE A 91 -6.03 -3.01 6.63
N PHE A 92 -5.31 -2.62 5.57
CA PHE A 92 -3.86 -2.58 5.55
C PHE A 92 -3.33 -1.54 4.56
N ASN A 93 -2.19 -0.95 4.88
CA ASN A 93 -1.46 -0.10 3.94
C ASN A 93 -0.54 -0.91 3.03
N GLY A 94 0.27 -0.22 2.23
CA GLY A 94 1.10 -0.76 1.18
C GLY A 94 2.59 -0.79 1.48
N GLY A 95 3.34 -0.10 0.69
CA GLY A 95 4.79 -0.07 0.62
C GLY A 95 5.33 -0.86 -0.58
N PRO A 96 5.59 -2.19 -0.51
CA PRO A 96 5.53 -3.08 0.66
C PRO A 96 6.46 -2.65 1.79
N GLY A 97 6.03 -2.92 3.02
CA GLY A 97 6.80 -2.56 4.21
C GLY A 97 6.21 -1.45 5.07
N SER A 98 4.97 -1.01 4.79
CA SER A 98 4.21 -0.10 5.66
C SER A 98 3.29 -0.87 6.60
N ALA A 99 3.23 -0.42 7.85
CA ALA A 99 2.19 -0.79 8.80
C ALA A 99 0.85 -0.13 8.44
N SER A 100 -0.23 -0.54 9.10
CA SER A 100 -1.59 -0.02 8.86
C SER A 100 -1.85 1.40 9.41
N VAL A 101 -0.83 2.07 9.93
CA VAL A 101 -0.92 3.35 10.66
C VAL A 101 -1.64 4.45 9.86
N TRP A 102 -1.40 4.55 8.56
CA TRP A 102 -1.93 5.62 7.71
C TRP A 102 -3.45 5.52 7.58
N LEU A 103 -3.97 4.35 7.22
CA LEU A 103 -5.41 4.13 7.18
C LEU A 103 -6.03 4.10 8.58
N HIS A 104 -5.29 3.65 9.60
CA HIS A 104 -5.76 3.60 10.98
C HIS A 104 -5.97 4.99 11.55
N MET A 105 -4.93 5.83 11.55
CA MET A 105 -4.96 7.17 12.14
C MET A 105 -5.39 8.27 11.16
N GLY A 106 -5.58 7.92 9.88
CA GLY A 106 -5.96 8.90 8.85
C GLY A 106 -7.43 8.86 8.47
N VAL A 107 -8.08 7.68 8.48
CA VAL A 107 -9.45 7.59 7.96
C VAL A 107 -10.36 6.64 8.72
N PHE A 108 -9.95 5.39 8.97
CA PHE A 108 -10.88 4.36 9.43
C PHE A 108 -10.98 4.22 10.95
N GLY A 109 -9.92 4.56 11.69
CA GLY A 109 -9.89 4.37 13.14
C GLY A 109 -10.86 5.29 13.89
N PRO A 110 -11.24 4.94 15.14
CA PRO A 110 -12.13 5.78 15.96
C PRO A 110 -11.46 7.06 16.46
N LYS A 111 -10.16 7.17 16.29
CA LYS A 111 -9.34 8.36 16.47
C LYS A 111 -8.50 8.59 15.23
N VAL A 112 -8.32 9.84 14.85
CA VAL A 112 -7.46 10.26 13.74
C VAL A 112 -6.54 11.38 14.17
N VAL A 113 -5.39 11.48 13.52
CA VAL A 113 -4.50 12.63 13.67
C VAL A 113 -5.05 13.79 12.86
N ASN A 114 -5.06 14.99 13.46
CA ASN A 114 -5.43 16.21 12.76
C ASN A 114 -4.20 16.79 12.08
N VAL A 115 -4.08 16.62 10.75
CA VAL A 115 -3.02 17.20 9.91
C VAL A 115 -3.56 18.33 9.06
N ASP A 116 -2.68 19.21 8.58
CA ASP A 116 -3.08 20.32 7.71
C ASP A 116 -3.51 19.78 6.34
N SER A 117 -4.78 19.94 6.01
CA SER A 117 -5.42 19.31 4.87
C SER A 117 -5.22 20.03 3.55
N ASP A 118 -4.73 21.28 3.54
CA ASP A 118 -4.63 22.08 2.32
C ASP A 118 -3.21 22.13 1.72
N ALA A 119 -2.32 21.31 2.23
CA ALA A 119 -0.91 21.21 1.81
C ALA A 119 -0.07 22.48 1.94
N LYS A 120 -0.51 23.45 2.77
CA LYS A 120 0.18 24.76 2.93
C LYS A 120 1.05 24.86 4.16
N LYS A 121 0.82 24.00 5.13
CA LYS A 121 1.57 23.96 6.38
C LYS A 121 2.16 22.58 6.61
N ASP A 122 3.30 22.56 7.23
CA ASP A 122 3.96 21.38 7.75
C ASP A 122 3.68 21.32 9.26
N ASP A 123 3.18 20.19 9.78
CA ASP A 123 2.98 19.99 11.22
C ASP A 123 4.33 20.01 11.98
N GLY A 124 5.45 19.74 11.28
CA GLY A 124 6.81 19.88 11.78
C GLY A 124 7.09 19.08 13.04
N ALA A 125 6.82 19.66 14.21
CA ALA A 125 7.13 19.10 15.50
C ALA A 125 5.92 19.02 16.43
N ALA A 126 5.95 18.05 17.37
CA ALA A 126 4.92 17.89 18.40
C ALA A 126 4.71 19.18 19.23
N PRO A 127 3.50 19.40 19.79
CA PRO A 127 2.42 18.42 19.95
C PRO A 127 1.53 18.28 18.71
N PHE A 128 1.15 17.03 18.38
CA PHE A 128 0.20 16.73 17.33
C PHE A 128 -1.17 16.41 17.93
N GLU A 129 -2.24 16.88 17.34
CA GLU A 129 -3.60 16.69 17.82
C GLU A 129 -4.17 15.35 17.36
N VAL A 130 -4.72 14.57 18.29
CA VAL A 130 -5.49 13.34 18.03
C VAL A 130 -6.95 13.60 18.38
N ILE A 131 -7.82 13.58 17.40
CA ILE A 131 -9.24 13.89 17.54
C ILE A 131 -10.12 12.66 17.45
N HIS A 132 -11.33 12.76 17.98
CA HIS A 132 -12.38 11.76 17.75
C HIS A 132 -12.79 11.76 16.28
N ASN A 133 -12.85 10.58 15.69
CA ASN A 133 -13.31 10.40 14.32
C ASN A 133 -14.80 10.04 14.29
N ASP A 134 -15.66 11.04 14.22
CA ASP A 134 -17.11 10.87 14.08
C ASP A 134 -17.52 10.24 12.74
N LEU A 135 -16.63 10.22 11.77
CA LEU A 135 -16.82 9.61 10.45
C LEU A 135 -16.29 8.17 10.35
N ALA A 136 -15.74 7.59 11.42
CA ALA A 136 -15.33 6.18 11.40
C ALA A 136 -16.53 5.25 11.14
N LEU A 137 -16.29 4.18 10.37
CA LEU A 137 -17.35 3.27 9.91
C LEU A 137 -17.84 2.27 10.98
N LEU A 138 -17.54 2.50 12.26
CA LEU A 138 -17.90 1.60 13.36
C LEU A 138 -19.41 1.47 13.59
N ASP A 139 -20.22 2.33 13.03
CA ASP A 139 -21.67 2.16 13.04
C ASP A 139 -22.14 1.05 12.08
N ILE A 140 -21.41 0.79 10.98
CA ILE A 140 -21.80 -0.16 9.92
C ILE A 140 -20.93 -1.41 9.79
N THR A 141 -19.68 -1.39 10.23
CA THR A 141 -18.73 -2.52 10.12
C THR A 141 -17.78 -2.58 11.30
N ASP A 142 -17.28 -3.77 11.65
CA ASP A 142 -16.12 -3.88 12.52
C ASP A 142 -14.86 -3.66 11.70
N LEU A 143 -13.81 -3.13 12.34
CA LEU A 143 -12.57 -2.73 11.68
C LEU A 143 -11.41 -3.56 12.21
N VAL A 144 -10.60 -4.13 11.32
CA VAL A 144 -9.44 -4.95 11.66
C VAL A 144 -8.23 -4.43 10.90
N PHE A 145 -7.38 -3.67 11.56
CA PHE A 145 -6.12 -3.17 11.01
C PHE A 145 -5.05 -4.22 11.16
N ILE A 146 -4.37 -4.55 10.06
CA ILE A 146 -3.38 -5.62 10.01
C ILE A 146 -2.02 -5.02 9.67
N ASP A 147 -1.02 -5.30 10.48
CA ASP A 147 0.37 -4.97 10.17
C ASP A 147 1.05 -6.21 9.55
N PRO A 148 1.42 -6.19 8.28
CA PRO A 148 2.12 -7.31 7.64
C PRO A 148 3.43 -7.65 8.34
N VAL A 149 3.90 -8.91 8.23
CA VAL A 149 5.09 -9.38 8.92
C VAL A 149 6.33 -8.53 8.59
N GLY A 150 6.97 -8.00 9.64
CA GLY A 150 8.11 -7.08 9.55
C GLY A 150 7.73 -5.60 9.63
N THR A 151 6.45 -5.28 9.82
CA THR A 151 5.94 -3.91 10.05
C THR A 151 5.19 -3.82 11.38
N GLY A 152 4.92 -2.64 11.85
CA GLY A 152 4.28 -2.43 13.14
C GLY A 152 4.99 -3.17 14.26
N TYR A 153 4.24 -3.98 14.99
CA TYR A 153 4.81 -4.93 15.96
C TYR A 153 4.92 -6.36 15.41
N SER A 154 4.58 -6.61 14.15
CA SER A 154 4.65 -7.94 13.53
C SER A 154 6.08 -8.39 13.29
N LYS A 155 6.39 -9.64 13.62
CA LYS A 155 7.74 -10.22 13.49
C LYS A 155 7.69 -11.71 13.20
N VAL A 156 8.77 -12.25 12.64
CA VAL A 156 8.99 -13.68 12.57
C VAL A 156 9.33 -14.23 13.96
N ILE A 157 8.89 -15.46 14.25
CA ILE A 157 9.16 -16.19 15.48
C ILE A 157 9.53 -17.65 15.19
N GLY A 158 10.03 -18.37 16.18
CA GLY A 158 10.35 -19.78 16.04
C GLY A 158 11.28 -20.06 14.87
N LYS A 159 10.86 -20.94 13.96
CA LYS A 159 11.59 -21.34 12.75
C LYS A 159 11.31 -20.46 11.53
N GLY A 160 10.42 -19.45 11.63
CA GLY A 160 10.06 -18.56 10.54
C GLY A 160 11.25 -17.72 10.06
N LYS A 161 11.21 -17.36 8.78
CA LYS A 161 12.18 -16.49 8.12
C LYS A 161 11.45 -15.35 7.42
N ASN A 162 12.14 -14.24 7.19
CA ASN A 162 11.55 -13.10 6.47
C ASN A 162 11.09 -13.48 5.06
N GLU A 163 11.85 -14.33 4.38
CA GLU A 163 11.58 -14.82 3.03
C GLU A 163 10.24 -15.58 2.94
N ASP A 164 9.75 -16.16 4.04
CA ASP A 164 8.45 -16.83 4.12
C ASP A 164 7.27 -15.86 4.03
N PHE A 165 7.53 -14.53 4.14
CA PHE A 165 6.53 -13.47 4.21
C PHE A 165 6.79 -12.31 3.26
N TRP A 166 8.06 -12.10 2.80
CA TRP A 166 8.44 -10.93 2.01
C TRP A 166 8.40 -11.22 0.51
N GLY A 167 7.21 -11.41 0.01
CA GLY A 167 6.93 -11.61 -1.40
C GLY A 167 5.45 -11.51 -1.68
N LEU A 168 5.08 -11.30 -2.94
CA LEU A 168 3.68 -11.09 -3.33
C LEU A 168 2.79 -12.28 -2.92
N THR A 169 3.24 -13.50 -3.17
CA THR A 169 2.49 -14.72 -2.85
C THR A 169 2.55 -15.06 -1.37
N GLU A 170 3.72 -14.90 -0.76
CA GLU A 170 4.01 -15.18 0.64
C GLU A 170 3.20 -14.26 1.56
N ASP A 171 3.20 -12.97 1.27
CA ASP A 171 2.42 -11.95 1.98
C ASP A 171 0.92 -12.23 1.85
N ALA A 172 0.42 -12.47 0.63
CA ALA A 172 -1.00 -12.78 0.41
C ALA A 172 -1.47 -14.02 1.17
N ARG A 173 -0.65 -15.09 1.22
CA ARG A 173 -0.94 -16.31 2.00
C ARG A 173 -0.97 -16.03 3.50
N SER A 174 -0.03 -15.24 4.00
CA SER A 174 0.06 -14.90 5.43
C SER A 174 -1.16 -14.10 5.88
N ILE A 175 -1.58 -13.10 5.11
CA ILE A 175 -2.77 -12.29 5.40
C ILE A 175 -4.04 -13.14 5.28
N ALA A 176 -4.15 -14.01 4.26
CA ALA A 176 -5.29 -14.91 4.12
C ALA A 176 -5.39 -15.90 5.30
N GLN A 177 -4.25 -16.43 5.80
CA GLN A 177 -4.22 -17.27 6.99
C GLN A 177 -4.68 -16.48 8.22
N PHE A 178 -4.16 -15.27 8.43
CA PHE A 178 -4.60 -14.40 9.52
C PHE A 178 -6.11 -14.15 9.48
N MET A 179 -6.66 -13.78 8.32
CA MET A 179 -8.10 -13.51 8.17
C MET A 179 -8.95 -14.72 8.54
N ARG A 180 -8.57 -15.94 8.11
CA ARG A 180 -9.26 -17.17 8.50
C ARG A 180 -9.20 -17.44 10.00
N MET A 181 -8.04 -17.24 10.61
CA MET A 181 -7.84 -17.40 12.06
C MET A 181 -8.69 -16.39 12.84
N TRP A 182 -8.64 -15.11 12.44
CA TRP A 182 -9.41 -14.04 13.09
C TRP A 182 -10.92 -14.31 12.98
N ILE A 183 -11.42 -14.65 11.78
CA ILE A 183 -12.83 -14.96 11.53
C ILE A 183 -13.29 -16.16 12.35
N THR A 184 -12.45 -17.19 12.50
CA THR A 184 -12.73 -18.37 13.31
C THR A 184 -12.77 -18.02 14.79
N GLN A 185 -11.77 -17.32 15.30
CA GLN A 185 -11.64 -16.92 16.70
C GLN A 185 -12.84 -16.06 17.15
N HIS A 186 -13.29 -15.16 16.27
CA HIS A 186 -14.41 -14.26 16.55
C HIS A 186 -15.78 -14.78 16.07
N GLN A 187 -15.85 -16.00 15.56
CA GLN A 187 -17.10 -16.65 15.07
C GLN A 187 -17.84 -15.84 14.00
N ARG A 188 -17.08 -15.29 13.01
CA ARG A 188 -17.60 -14.35 12.02
C ARG A 188 -17.67 -14.92 10.59
N TRP A 189 -17.73 -16.27 10.45
CA TRP A 189 -17.79 -16.93 9.13
C TRP A 189 -18.97 -16.46 8.26
N GLN A 190 -20.12 -16.17 8.84
CA GLN A 190 -21.31 -15.69 8.12
C GLN A 190 -21.36 -14.18 7.93
N SER A 191 -20.44 -13.43 8.51
CA SER A 191 -20.38 -11.97 8.34
C SER A 191 -20.03 -11.59 6.89
N PRO A 192 -20.64 -10.53 6.32
CA PRO A 192 -20.12 -9.90 5.10
C PRO A 192 -18.69 -9.43 5.33
N LYS A 193 -17.81 -9.65 4.36
CA LYS A 193 -16.38 -9.38 4.49
C LYS A 193 -15.89 -8.42 3.42
N TYR A 194 -15.17 -7.40 3.86
CA TYR A 194 -14.56 -6.38 3.00
C TYR A 194 -13.05 -6.32 3.27
N ILE A 195 -12.30 -5.90 2.26
CA ILE A 195 -10.89 -5.51 2.39
C ILE A 195 -10.77 -4.06 1.94
N ALA A 196 -10.09 -3.25 2.73
CA ALA A 196 -9.62 -1.92 2.34
C ALA A 196 -8.10 -1.91 2.29
N GLY A 197 -7.53 -1.57 1.13
CA GLY A 197 -6.09 -1.47 0.91
C GLY A 197 -5.72 -0.16 0.25
N GLU A 198 -4.54 0.36 0.60
CA GLU A 198 -3.98 1.56 -0.01
C GLU A 198 -2.64 1.24 -0.68
N SER A 199 -2.39 1.82 -1.87
CA SER A 199 -1.11 1.67 -2.59
C SER A 199 -0.81 0.20 -2.89
N PHE A 200 0.37 -0.33 -2.57
CA PHE A 200 0.65 -1.78 -2.62
C PHE A 200 -0.40 -2.60 -1.83
N GLY A 201 -1.08 -2.02 -0.84
CA GLY A 201 -2.20 -2.68 -0.15
C GLY A 201 -3.33 -3.07 -1.11
N THR A 202 -3.51 -2.39 -2.23
CA THR A 202 -4.48 -2.78 -3.28
C THR A 202 -4.00 -4.00 -4.06
N THR A 203 -2.69 -4.10 -4.34
CA THR A 203 -2.03 -5.30 -4.88
C THR A 203 -2.24 -6.48 -3.93
N ARG A 204 -1.96 -6.27 -2.64
CA ARG A 204 -2.21 -7.24 -1.56
C ARG A 204 -3.68 -7.66 -1.51
N ALA A 205 -4.63 -6.71 -1.58
CA ALA A 205 -6.07 -7.01 -1.53
C ALA A 205 -6.50 -7.96 -2.66
N ALA A 206 -6.05 -7.72 -3.88
CA ALA A 206 -6.34 -8.60 -5.02
C ALA A 206 -5.67 -9.98 -4.86
N ALA A 207 -4.41 -10.04 -4.44
CA ALA A 207 -3.68 -11.29 -4.23
C ALA A 207 -4.29 -12.11 -3.05
N VAL A 208 -4.68 -11.46 -1.96
CA VAL A 208 -5.37 -12.08 -0.81
C VAL A 208 -6.73 -12.63 -1.23
N THR A 209 -7.48 -11.90 -2.08
CA THR A 209 -8.77 -12.38 -2.59
C THR A 209 -8.60 -13.72 -3.31
N ALA A 210 -7.63 -13.83 -4.20
CA ALA A 210 -7.31 -15.08 -4.88
C ALA A 210 -6.84 -16.18 -3.91
N ALA A 211 -6.01 -15.84 -2.90
CA ALA A 211 -5.55 -16.79 -1.89
C ALA A 211 -6.67 -17.30 -0.97
N LEU A 212 -7.71 -16.52 -0.74
CA LEU A 212 -8.88 -16.90 0.06
C LEU A 212 -9.80 -17.88 -0.67
N GLU A 213 -9.77 -17.93 -2.00
CA GLU A 213 -10.59 -18.88 -2.79
C GLU A 213 -10.08 -20.32 -2.72
N GLY A 214 -8.82 -20.53 -2.35
CA GLY A 214 -8.16 -21.84 -2.30
C GLY A 214 -7.91 -22.39 -0.90
N GLY A 215 -7.09 -23.45 -0.82
CA GLY A 215 -6.55 -23.99 0.44
C GLY A 215 -7.53 -24.78 1.32
N GLY A 216 -8.60 -25.33 0.75
CA GLY A 216 -9.57 -26.18 1.48
C GLY A 216 -10.49 -25.42 2.46
N GLN A 217 -10.30 -24.11 2.62
CA GLN A 217 -11.12 -23.22 3.44
C GLN A 217 -11.44 -21.95 2.65
N ALA A 218 -12.23 -22.11 1.58
CA ALA A 218 -12.64 -20.99 0.74
C ALA A 218 -13.43 -19.94 1.53
N MET A 219 -13.07 -18.67 1.33
CA MET A 219 -13.74 -17.53 1.97
C MET A 219 -14.07 -16.49 0.90
N ALA A 220 -15.35 -16.23 0.68
CA ALA A 220 -15.82 -15.22 -0.25
C ALA A 220 -15.81 -13.83 0.40
N LEU A 221 -15.46 -12.81 -0.39
CA LEU A 221 -15.54 -11.40 -0.03
C LEU A 221 -16.75 -10.74 -0.69
N ASN A 222 -17.31 -9.72 -0.02
CA ASN A 222 -18.41 -8.89 -0.52
C ASN A 222 -17.90 -7.67 -1.29
N GLY A 223 -16.71 -7.14 -0.92
CA GLY A 223 -16.18 -5.98 -1.61
C GLY A 223 -14.72 -5.67 -1.29
N LEU A 224 -14.09 -4.97 -2.23
CA LEU A 224 -12.76 -4.38 -2.09
C LEU A 224 -12.86 -2.86 -2.17
N ILE A 225 -12.16 -2.18 -1.28
CA ILE A 225 -11.99 -0.72 -1.25
C ILE A 225 -10.52 -0.48 -1.56
N LEU A 226 -10.25 -0.02 -2.79
CA LEU A 226 -8.91 0.18 -3.31
C LEU A 226 -8.61 1.68 -3.34
N ILE A 227 -7.78 2.14 -2.41
CA ILE A 227 -7.37 3.54 -2.29
C ILE A 227 -6.01 3.67 -2.97
N SER A 228 -5.90 4.58 -3.95
CA SER A 228 -4.66 4.83 -4.70
C SER A 228 -4.10 3.54 -5.28
N GLN A 229 -4.85 2.95 -6.22
CA GLN A 229 -4.67 1.58 -6.68
C GLN A 229 -3.31 1.32 -7.36
N ALA A 230 -2.77 0.13 -7.16
CA ALA A 230 -1.56 -0.41 -7.76
C ALA A 230 -1.73 -1.89 -8.12
N LEU A 231 -2.64 -2.21 -9.05
CA LEU A 231 -2.91 -3.61 -9.46
C LEU A 231 -2.00 -4.07 -10.58
N ASP A 232 -1.57 -3.15 -11.44
CA ASP A 232 -0.65 -3.40 -12.56
C ASP A 232 0.39 -2.29 -12.61
N TYR A 233 1.66 -2.63 -12.42
CA TYR A 233 2.75 -1.66 -12.31
C TYR A 233 3.25 -1.13 -13.65
N GLN A 234 2.68 -1.59 -14.77
CA GLN A 234 3.11 -1.09 -16.07
C GLN A 234 2.83 0.40 -16.24
N GLY A 235 1.64 0.87 -15.87
CA GLY A 235 1.29 2.28 -16.00
C GLY A 235 1.95 3.18 -14.95
N SER A 236 2.24 2.66 -13.75
CA SER A 236 2.79 3.43 -12.63
C SER A 236 4.31 3.33 -12.45
N THR A 237 5.04 2.70 -13.38
CA THR A 237 6.51 2.64 -13.32
C THR A 237 7.13 3.71 -14.24
N SER A 238 7.41 4.89 -13.69
CA SER A 238 7.98 6.03 -14.44
C SER A 238 9.49 5.85 -14.65
N VAL A 239 9.85 5.14 -15.72
CA VAL A 239 11.23 4.92 -16.18
C VAL A 239 11.34 5.22 -17.68
N HIS A 240 12.56 5.50 -18.16
CA HIS A 240 12.82 6.01 -19.51
C HIS A 240 12.20 5.15 -20.62
N ASP A 241 12.29 3.83 -20.51
CA ASP A 241 11.88 2.91 -21.57
C ASP A 241 10.40 2.47 -21.47
N ASN A 242 9.69 2.91 -20.43
CA ASN A 242 8.30 2.55 -20.25
C ASN A 242 7.35 3.58 -20.89
N ILE A 243 6.94 3.32 -22.11
CA ILE A 243 6.01 4.20 -22.86
C ILE A 243 4.68 4.37 -22.10
N ALA A 244 4.17 3.31 -21.48
CA ALA A 244 2.89 3.37 -20.78
C ALA A 244 2.87 4.44 -19.69
N SER A 245 3.96 4.59 -18.93
CA SER A 245 4.02 5.55 -17.84
C SER A 245 3.93 7.01 -18.30
N TYR A 246 4.41 7.35 -19.49
CA TYR A 246 4.35 8.72 -19.97
C TYR A 246 2.91 9.20 -20.19
N PHE A 247 2.05 8.33 -20.72
CA PHE A 247 0.65 8.75 -20.95
C PHE A 247 -0.22 8.61 -19.69
N THR A 248 0.02 7.62 -18.83
CA THR A 248 -0.79 7.43 -17.61
C THR A 248 -0.55 8.50 -16.56
N TYR A 249 0.68 9.00 -16.42
CA TYR A 249 1.00 10.12 -15.54
C TYR A 249 0.58 11.49 -16.10
N PHE A 250 0.34 11.59 -17.40
CA PHE A 250 0.17 12.88 -18.05
C PHE A 250 -0.99 13.71 -17.46
N PRO A 251 -2.21 13.18 -17.27
CA PRO A 251 -3.30 13.97 -16.70
C PRO A 251 -3.09 14.36 -15.23
N THR A 252 -2.40 13.52 -14.45
CA THR A 252 -2.02 13.84 -13.06
C THR A 252 -1.01 14.98 -13.01
N MET A 253 0.00 14.98 -13.90
CA MET A 253 0.94 16.08 -14.03
C MET A 253 0.23 17.38 -14.50
N ALA A 254 -0.73 17.27 -15.41
CA ALA A 254 -1.54 18.42 -15.86
C ALA A 254 -2.40 18.98 -14.71
N ALA A 255 -3.05 18.12 -13.92
CA ALA A 255 -3.80 18.53 -12.73
C ALA A 255 -2.91 19.26 -11.72
N THR A 256 -1.71 18.73 -11.48
CA THR A 256 -0.72 19.34 -10.58
C THR A 256 -0.25 20.70 -11.10
N ALA A 257 0.03 20.82 -12.39
CA ALA A 257 0.38 22.11 -13.02
C ALA A 257 -0.77 23.12 -12.93
N TRP A 258 -2.01 22.66 -13.07
CA TRP A 258 -3.20 23.49 -12.89
C TRP A 258 -3.30 24.02 -11.45
N TYR A 259 -3.12 23.15 -10.43
CA TYR A 259 -3.18 23.54 -9.01
C TYR A 259 -2.16 24.64 -8.68
N HIS A 260 -0.95 24.56 -9.23
CA HIS A 260 0.09 25.57 -9.04
C HIS A 260 -0.03 26.79 -9.97
N GLY A 261 -1.12 26.91 -10.74
CA GLY A 261 -1.36 28.05 -11.64
C GLY A 261 -0.39 28.11 -12.81
N LYS A 262 0.26 26.99 -13.18
CA LYS A 262 1.22 26.92 -14.29
C LYS A 262 0.56 26.52 -15.63
N ALA A 263 -0.63 25.94 -15.57
CA ALA A 263 -1.39 25.50 -16.74
C ALA A 263 -2.90 25.67 -16.52
N GLY A 264 -3.70 25.60 -17.57
CA GLY A 264 -5.17 25.54 -17.50
C GLY A 264 -5.84 26.80 -16.91
N GLN A 265 -5.25 27.98 -17.06
CA GLN A 265 -5.79 29.24 -16.53
C GLN A 265 -7.22 29.48 -16.99
N GLY A 266 -8.12 29.77 -16.02
CA GLY A 266 -9.53 30.05 -16.27
C GLY A 266 -10.40 28.81 -16.51
N LYS A 267 -9.84 27.60 -16.45
CA LYS A 267 -10.57 26.32 -16.58
C LYS A 267 -10.86 25.72 -15.21
N LYS A 268 -11.94 24.96 -15.10
CA LYS A 268 -12.17 24.07 -13.97
C LYS A 268 -11.23 22.86 -14.04
N LEU A 269 -10.90 22.31 -12.89
CA LEU A 269 -9.99 21.17 -12.79
C LEU A 269 -10.46 20.00 -13.66
N GLU A 270 -11.71 19.59 -13.49
CA GLU A 270 -12.27 18.42 -14.18
C GLU A 270 -12.26 18.57 -15.71
N ASP A 271 -12.60 19.78 -16.21
CA ASP A 271 -12.59 20.07 -17.65
C ASP A 271 -11.16 20.00 -18.20
N PHE A 272 -10.19 20.57 -17.48
CA PHE A 272 -8.80 20.56 -17.91
C PHE A 272 -8.18 19.15 -17.85
N VAL A 273 -8.50 18.39 -16.82
CA VAL A 273 -8.09 16.99 -16.68
C VAL A 273 -8.69 16.13 -17.79
N GLN A 274 -9.94 16.38 -18.18
CA GLN A 274 -10.57 15.65 -19.28
C GLN A 274 -9.88 15.95 -20.61
N GLU A 275 -9.55 17.21 -20.91
CA GLU A 275 -8.74 17.56 -22.07
C GLU A 275 -7.37 16.87 -22.07
N ALA A 276 -6.73 16.79 -20.89
CA ALA A 276 -5.45 16.10 -20.75
C ALA A 276 -5.56 14.58 -21.00
N ARG A 277 -6.66 13.92 -20.54
CA ARG A 277 -6.95 12.52 -20.86
C ARG A 277 -7.08 12.30 -22.36
N GLU A 278 -7.91 13.12 -23.02
CA GLU A 278 -8.13 13.03 -24.47
C GLU A 278 -6.83 13.23 -25.25
N PHE A 279 -6.04 14.22 -24.87
CA PHE A 279 -4.73 14.44 -25.46
C PHE A 279 -3.79 13.24 -25.24
N ALA A 280 -3.76 12.68 -24.03
CA ALA A 280 -2.93 11.54 -23.70
C ALA A 280 -3.25 10.32 -24.58
N TYR A 281 -4.53 9.98 -24.76
CA TYR A 281 -4.95 8.83 -25.55
C TYR A 281 -4.86 9.07 -27.06
N GLN A 282 -5.33 10.22 -27.53
CA GLN A 282 -5.54 10.45 -28.96
C GLN A 282 -4.31 10.98 -29.68
N VAL A 283 -3.40 11.64 -28.97
CA VAL A 283 -2.26 12.32 -29.56
C VAL A 283 -0.94 11.86 -28.97
N TYR A 284 -0.79 11.87 -27.65
CA TYR A 284 0.50 11.64 -27.02
C TYR A 284 0.93 10.18 -27.12
N LEU A 285 0.07 9.22 -26.79
CA LEU A 285 0.38 7.80 -26.88
C LEU A 285 0.75 7.37 -28.31
N PRO A 286 -0.01 7.69 -29.37
CA PRO A 286 0.38 7.42 -30.75
C PRO A 286 1.72 8.04 -31.15
N ALA A 287 1.98 9.28 -30.71
CA ALA A 287 3.24 9.96 -30.99
C ALA A 287 4.44 9.29 -30.31
N LEU A 288 4.28 8.82 -29.06
CA LEU A 288 5.32 8.06 -28.35
C LEU A 288 5.71 6.77 -29.09
N TYR A 289 4.73 6.08 -29.68
CA TYR A 289 4.98 4.87 -30.51
C TYR A 289 5.65 5.18 -31.84
N GLN A 290 5.41 6.35 -32.45
CA GLN A 290 6.10 6.77 -33.67
C GLN A 290 7.58 7.10 -33.41
N GLY A 291 7.92 7.61 -32.22
CA GLY A 291 9.30 7.87 -31.81
C GLY A 291 10.08 8.70 -32.84
N ASN A 292 11.16 8.14 -33.37
CA ASN A 292 12.02 8.81 -34.37
C ASN A 292 11.40 8.92 -35.78
N GLN A 293 10.25 8.32 -36.02
CA GLN A 293 9.51 8.49 -37.28
C GLN A 293 8.76 9.85 -37.31
N LEU A 294 8.57 10.51 -36.16
CA LEU A 294 8.05 11.88 -36.13
C LEU A 294 9.01 12.85 -36.79
N SER A 295 8.51 13.67 -37.72
CA SER A 295 9.29 14.78 -38.27
C SER A 295 9.70 15.78 -37.17
N THR A 296 10.78 16.51 -37.42
CA THR A 296 11.24 17.57 -36.50
C THR A 296 10.13 18.60 -36.22
N GLU A 297 9.34 18.94 -37.23
CA GLU A 297 8.24 19.88 -37.07
C GLU A 297 7.13 19.30 -36.17
N ASN A 298 6.74 18.06 -36.40
CA ASN A 298 5.76 17.38 -35.57
C ASN A 298 6.24 17.21 -34.12
N LYS A 299 7.53 16.97 -33.89
CA LYS A 299 8.13 16.95 -32.55
C LYS A 299 7.98 18.30 -31.84
N LYS A 300 8.21 19.43 -32.54
CA LYS A 300 8.03 20.79 -31.99
C LYS A 300 6.57 21.09 -31.66
N VAL A 301 5.65 20.76 -32.56
CA VAL A 301 4.20 20.92 -32.32
C VAL A 301 3.77 20.13 -31.10
N LEU A 302 4.21 18.87 -31.00
CA LEU A 302 3.93 18.01 -29.85
C LEU A 302 4.51 18.61 -28.55
N SER A 303 5.76 19.10 -28.58
CA SER A 303 6.40 19.75 -27.43
C SER A 303 5.62 20.93 -26.91
N SER A 304 5.11 21.79 -27.81
CA SER A 304 4.30 22.94 -27.43
C SER A 304 2.97 22.53 -26.77
N ARG A 305 2.35 21.46 -27.25
CA ARG A 305 1.11 20.94 -26.66
C ARG A 305 1.35 20.29 -25.30
N ILE A 306 2.42 19.50 -25.13
CA ILE A 306 2.81 18.94 -23.83
C ILE A 306 3.11 20.07 -22.84
N ALA A 307 3.89 21.06 -23.27
CA ALA A 307 4.22 22.23 -22.45
C ALA A 307 2.98 23.00 -21.97
N TYR A 308 1.98 23.16 -22.82
CA TYR A 308 0.69 23.78 -22.47
C TYR A 308 0.01 23.07 -21.29
N PHE A 309 -0.05 21.72 -21.32
CA PHE A 309 -0.68 20.96 -20.24
C PHE A 309 0.18 20.88 -18.98
N LEU A 310 1.49 20.75 -19.12
CA LEU A 310 2.39 20.53 -17.99
C LEU A 310 2.96 21.83 -17.37
N GLY A 311 2.67 22.99 -17.95
CA GLY A 311 3.21 24.27 -17.45
C GLY A 311 4.74 24.39 -17.57
N LEU A 312 5.35 23.66 -18.50
CA LEU A 312 6.79 23.62 -18.73
C LEU A 312 7.20 24.47 -19.94
N ASP A 313 8.51 24.75 -20.06
CA ASP A 313 9.08 25.37 -21.24
C ASP A 313 9.03 24.41 -22.45
N PRO A 314 8.49 24.80 -23.62
CA PRO A 314 8.44 23.95 -24.81
C PRO A 314 9.80 23.45 -25.27
N GLU A 315 10.85 24.26 -25.13
CA GLU A 315 12.22 23.87 -25.48
C GLU A 315 12.79 22.83 -24.52
N TYR A 316 12.43 22.91 -23.22
CA TYR A 316 12.76 21.86 -22.25
C TYR A 316 12.08 20.52 -22.63
N VAL A 317 10.80 20.57 -22.99
CA VAL A 317 10.04 19.38 -23.43
C VAL A 317 10.64 18.79 -24.71
N LEU A 318 11.01 19.64 -25.69
CA LEU A 318 11.64 19.20 -26.93
C LEU A 318 12.99 18.50 -26.67
N ARG A 319 13.84 19.09 -25.83
CA ARG A 319 15.13 18.50 -25.45
C ARG A 319 15.00 17.21 -24.62
N SER A 320 13.86 17.00 -23.99
CA SER A 320 13.51 15.74 -23.32
C SER A 320 12.93 14.70 -24.29
N ASP A 321 13.00 14.93 -25.59
CA ASP A 321 12.38 14.12 -26.67
C ASP A 321 10.89 13.84 -26.41
N ASN A 322 10.18 14.86 -25.90
CA ASN A 322 8.76 14.77 -25.52
C ASN A 322 8.45 13.73 -24.44
N ARG A 323 9.43 13.32 -23.65
CA ARG A 323 9.32 12.30 -22.58
C ARG A 323 9.68 12.90 -21.24
N ILE A 324 8.65 13.29 -20.47
CA ILE A 324 8.83 13.89 -19.15
C ILE A 324 8.59 12.84 -18.08
N LEU A 325 9.66 12.41 -17.40
CA LEU A 325 9.58 11.55 -16.22
C LEU A 325 8.98 12.32 -15.03
N THR A 326 8.25 11.64 -14.17
CA THR A 326 7.69 12.24 -12.95
C THR A 326 8.73 12.90 -12.07
N SER A 327 9.92 12.30 -11.93
CA SER A 327 11.03 12.86 -11.16
C SER A 327 11.51 14.20 -11.73
N ARG A 328 11.56 14.34 -13.07
CA ARG A 328 11.89 15.57 -13.74
C ARG A 328 10.77 16.62 -13.62
N PHE A 329 9.53 16.21 -13.81
CA PHE A 329 8.38 17.08 -13.67
C PHE A 329 8.32 17.71 -12.28
N LYS A 330 8.47 16.91 -11.22
CA LYS A 330 8.46 17.38 -9.83
C LYS A 330 9.50 18.47 -9.55
N LYS A 331 10.62 18.41 -10.24
CA LYS A 331 11.70 19.39 -10.10
C LYS A 331 11.51 20.60 -10.99
N GLU A 332 11.06 20.40 -12.25
CA GLU A 332 11.04 21.44 -13.27
C GLU A 332 9.87 22.42 -13.11
N LEU A 333 8.71 21.95 -12.66
CA LEU A 333 7.47 22.74 -12.59
C LEU A 333 7.66 24.07 -11.84
N LEU A 334 8.38 24.05 -10.70
CA LEU A 334 8.61 25.22 -9.84
C LEU A 334 10.10 25.53 -9.63
N ARG A 335 10.96 25.05 -10.55
CA ARG A 335 12.42 25.27 -10.48
C ARG A 335 12.80 26.73 -10.30
N LYS A 336 12.16 27.64 -11.06
CA LYS A 336 12.44 29.08 -11.02
C LYS A 336 12.10 29.73 -9.67
N GLU A 337 11.29 29.07 -8.87
CA GLU A 337 10.85 29.47 -7.54
C GLU A 337 11.67 28.83 -6.42
N GLY A 338 12.67 28.01 -6.79
CA GLY A 338 13.48 27.26 -5.84
C GLY A 338 12.70 26.19 -5.08
N LYS A 339 11.59 25.71 -5.64
CA LYS A 339 10.69 24.74 -5.02
C LYS A 339 10.67 23.42 -5.78
N THR A 340 10.29 22.38 -5.07
CA THR A 340 9.91 21.08 -5.61
C THR A 340 8.52 20.69 -5.12
N ILE A 341 7.86 19.76 -5.80
CA ILE A 341 6.52 19.28 -5.42
C ILE A 341 6.56 17.86 -4.88
N GLY A 342 5.55 17.51 -4.10
CA GLY A 342 5.39 16.19 -3.50
C GLY A 342 5.16 15.07 -4.52
N THR A 343 5.48 13.86 -4.12
CA THR A 343 5.23 12.63 -4.91
C THR A 343 3.93 11.97 -4.49
N LEU A 344 3.73 11.81 -3.18
CA LEU A 344 2.45 11.32 -2.63
C LEU A 344 1.31 12.30 -2.91
N ASP A 345 1.62 13.60 -2.90
CA ASP A 345 0.64 14.62 -3.24
C ASP A 345 1.35 15.83 -3.89
N GLY A 346 1.09 16.03 -5.17
CA GLY A 346 1.71 17.08 -5.96
C GLY A 346 1.38 18.52 -5.52
N ARG A 347 0.47 18.72 -4.57
CA ARG A 347 0.14 20.04 -4.00
C ARG A 347 1.17 20.51 -2.96
N TYR A 348 1.83 19.56 -2.28
CA TYR A 348 2.83 19.89 -1.25
C TYR A 348 4.11 20.46 -1.86
N LEU A 349 4.69 21.41 -1.17
CA LEU A 349 5.89 22.13 -1.61
C LEU A 349 7.05 21.84 -0.67
N GLY A 350 8.24 21.64 -1.26
CA GLY A 350 9.50 21.54 -0.53
C GLY A 350 10.50 22.56 -1.01
N GLU A 351 11.37 23.00 -0.10
CA GLU A 351 12.56 23.77 -0.44
C GLU A 351 13.54 22.88 -1.21
N GLU A 352 14.25 23.44 -2.18
CA GLU A 352 15.23 22.70 -2.96
C GLU A 352 16.63 23.28 -2.78
N GLY A 353 17.53 22.48 -2.24
CA GLY A 353 18.91 22.89 -1.98
C GLY A 353 19.76 22.97 -3.24
N ASP A 354 19.57 22.08 -4.21
CA ASP A 354 20.26 22.11 -5.52
C ASP A 354 19.25 22.37 -6.64
N GLN A 355 19.15 23.64 -7.04
CA GLN A 355 18.23 24.06 -8.10
C GLN A 355 18.60 23.52 -9.48
N THR A 356 19.84 23.05 -9.69
CA THR A 356 20.31 22.51 -10.97
C THR A 356 20.12 21.01 -11.11
N ALA A 357 19.83 20.31 -10.02
CA ALA A 357 19.59 18.85 -10.04
C ALA A 357 18.44 18.45 -10.97
N ASP A 358 18.55 17.26 -11.54
CA ASP A 358 17.52 16.67 -12.43
C ASP A 358 16.26 16.19 -11.68
N ARG A 359 16.40 15.95 -10.38
CA ARG A 359 15.33 15.43 -9.52
C ARG A 359 15.38 16.08 -8.14
N PRO A 360 14.31 16.05 -7.35
CA PRO A 360 14.33 16.51 -5.96
C PRO A 360 15.43 15.83 -5.15
N THR A 361 16.14 16.60 -4.31
CA THR A 361 17.30 16.10 -3.55
C THR A 361 16.99 15.84 -2.08
N LEU A 362 15.92 16.43 -1.52
CA LEU A 362 15.55 16.32 -0.10
C LEU A 362 14.40 15.33 0.19
N GLY A 363 14.05 14.45 -0.78
CA GLY A 363 12.96 13.47 -0.59
C GLY A 363 11.59 14.02 -1.00
N ASP A 364 10.54 13.52 -0.35
CA ASP A 364 9.16 13.86 -0.67
C ASP A 364 8.58 14.90 0.30
N PRO A 365 8.28 16.13 -0.17
CA PRO A 365 7.68 17.16 0.67
C PRO A 365 6.38 16.73 1.35
N SER A 366 5.56 15.89 0.72
CA SER A 366 4.31 15.43 1.32
C SER A 366 4.52 14.51 2.54
N SER A 367 5.70 13.88 2.67
CA SER A 367 6.02 13.07 3.85
C SER A 367 6.47 13.91 5.05
N TYR A 368 7.08 15.07 4.83
CA TYR A 368 7.67 15.87 5.92
C TYR A 368 6.64 16.29 6.96
N GLY A 369 5.43 16.67 6.51
CA GLY A 369 4.37 17.15 7.39
C GLY A 369 3.56 16.06 8.06
N ILE A 370 3.61 14.83 7.59
CA ILE A 370 2.69 13.78 8.06
C ILE A 370 3.38 12.65 8.82
N ASP A 371 4.61 12.27 8.47
CA ASP A 371 5.26 11.07 9.03
C ASP A 371 5.42 11.15 10.55
N ALA A 372 5.88 12.29 11.06
CA ALA A 372 6.08 12.51 12.50
C ALA A 372 4.74 12.55 13.23
N ALA A 373 3.74 13.21 12.66
CA ALA A 373 2.40 13.35 13.24
C ALA A 373 1.70 12.00 13.40
N TYR A 374 1.68 11.18 12.34
CA TYR A 374 1.10 9.84 12.39
C TYR A 374 1.81 8.90 13.35
N THR A 375 3.15 8.93 13.34
CA THR A 375 3.96 8.12 14.25
C THR A 375 3.71 8.47 15.71
N ALA A 376 3.71 9.75 16.05
CA ALA A 376 3.47 10.22 17.41
C ALA A 376 2.03 9.93 17.85
N ALA A 377 1.04 10.21 16.99
CA ALA A 377 -0.37 9.98 17.26
C ALA A 377 -0.68 8.52 17.56
N LEU A 378 -0.17 7.59 16.76
CA LEU A 378 -0.40 6.16 16.99
C LEU A 378 0.25 5.67 18.29
N ASN A 379 1.52 6.03 18.53
CA ASN A 379 2.22 5.60 19.73
C ASN A 379 1.55 6.13 21.01
N ASP A 380 1.14 7.41 21.02
CA ASP A 380 0.39 7.99 22.15
C ASP A 380 -0.96 7.30 22.34
N TYR A 381 -1.70 7.09 21.26
CA TYR A 381 -2.99 6.40 21.29
C TYR A 381 -2.88 4.96 21.79
N PHE A 382 -1.90 4.21 21.32
CA PHE A 382 -1.62 2.84 21.78
C PHE A 382 -1.30 2.81 23.27
N ALA A 383 -0.36 3.65 23.72
CA ALA A 383 0.08 3.65 25.11
C ALA A 383 -1.01 4.16 26.06
N ARG A 384 -1.63 5.29 25.77
CA ARG A 384 -2.54 5.97 26.68
C ARG A 384 -3.98 5.46 26.62
N THR A 385 -4.46 5.12 25.42
CA THR A 385 -5.87 4.75 25.21
C THR A 385 -6.06 3.25 25.14
N LEU A 386 -5.32 2.55 24.29
CA LEU A 386 -5.43 1.09 24.13
C LEU A 386 -4.60 0.29 25.13
N LYS A 387 -3.80 0.98 25.97
CA LYS A 387 -2.97 0.37 27.05
C LYS A 387 -1.97 -0.67 26.52
N VAL A 388 -1.53 -0.52 25.28
CA VAL A 388 -0.54 -1.38 24.66
C VAL A 388 0.82 -1.17 25.35
N GLN A 389 1.44 -2.26 25.80
CA GLN A 389 2.77 -2.27 26.43
C GLN A 389 3.64 -3.26 25.66
N MET A 390 4.51 -2.73 24.81
CA MET A 390 5.43 -3.52 23.98
C MET A 390 6.87 -3.18 24.32
N ASP A 391 7.74 -4.17 24.26
CA ASP A 391 9.19 -4.08 24.51
C ASP A 391 10.00 -3.69 23.27
N ARG A 392 9.33 -3.43 22.15
CA ARG A 392 9.94 -3.09 20.86
C ARG A 392 9.23 -1.90 20.18
N PRO A 393 9.92 -1.17 19.28
CA PRO A 393 9.33 -0.04 18.57
C PRO A 393 8.25 -0.51 17.59
N TYR A 394 7.23 0.34 17.40
CA TYR A 394 6.28 0.20 16.31
C TYR A 394 6.90 0.75 15.02
N LEU A 395 7.12 -0.12 14.04
CA LEU A 395 7.70 0.25 12.76
C LEU A 395 6.60 0.71 11.79
N THR A 396 6.38 2.02 11.69
CA THR A 396 5.42 2.59 10.72
C THR A 396 5.80 2.26 9.28
N SER A 397 7.12 2.17 9.02
CA SER A 397 7.70 1.75 7.74
C SER A 397 8.98 0.96 7.97
N ASN A 398 9.24 -0.03 7.12
CA ASN A 398 10.46 -0.83 7.10
C ASN A 398 11.03 -0.91 5.69
N GLY A 399 11.94 0.00 5.37
CA GLY A 399 12.56 0.12 4.03
C GLY A 399 13.36 -1.12 3.59
N SER A 400 13.82 -1.97 4.54
CA SER A 400 14.55 -3.19 4.21
C SER A 400 13.66 -4.25 3.53
N ILE A 401 12.34 -4.18 3.71
CA ILE A 401 11.39 -5.10 3.09
C ILE A 401 11.39 -4.88 1.58
N GLY A 402 11.21 -3.64 1.10
CA GLY A 402 11.11 -3.33 -0.33
C GLY A 402 12.32 -3.79 -1.13
N SER A 403 13.54 -3.70 -0.55
CA SER A 403 14.77 -4.14 -1.20
C SER A 403 14.93 -5.66 -1.33
N LYS A 404 14.23 -6.44 -0.49
CA LYS A 404 14.28 -7.90 -0.43
C LYS A 404 12.99 -8.57 -0.89
N TRP A 405 12.01 -7.77 -1.34
CA TRP A 405 10.70 -8.26 -1.71
C TRP A 405 10.74 -9.12 -2.97
N ASN A 406 10.13 -10.32 -2.91
CA ASN A 406 9.90 -11.12 -4.10
C ASN A 406 8.69 -10.59 -4.88
N TRP A 407 8.97 -9.70 -5.84
CA TRP A 407 7.95 -8.98 -6.61
C TRP A 407 7.19 -9.86 -7.58
N ARG A 408 7.89 -10.79 -8.21
CA ARG A 408 7.35 -11.60 -9.30
C ARG A 408 7.80 -13.05 -9.15
N PRO A 409 7.01 -13.86 -8.42
CA PRO A 409 7.28 -15.29 -8.42
C PRO A 409 7.17 -15.82 -9.87
N VAL A 410 8.27 -16.37 -10.37
CA VAL A 410 8.31 -16.96 -11.71
C VAL A 410 7.42 -18.20 -11.70
N PRO A 411 6.44 -18.32 -12.61
CA PRO A 411 5.60 -19.51 -12.69
C PRO A 411 6.45 -20.78 -12.94
N GLU A 412 6.00 -21.91 -12.42
CA GLU A 412 6.66 -23.20 -12.66
C GLU A 412 6.78 -23.47 -14.17
N GLY A 413 8.00 -23.78 -14.63
CA GLY A 413 8.32 -24.00 -16.05
C GLY A 413 8.55 -22.75 -16.88
N ALA A 414 8.40 -21.54 -16.32
CA ALA A 414 8.78 -20.32 -17.02
C ALA A 414 10.29 -20.14 -17.00
N TYR A 415 10.85 -19.75 -18.16
CA TYR A 415 12.30 -19.56 -18.30
C TYR A 415 12.73 -18.16 -17.80
N TRP A 416 11.88 -17.17 -18.00
CA TRP A 416 12.11 -15.79 -17.60
C TRP A 416 10.79 -15.05 -17.45
N GLU A 417 10.79 -13.94 -16.70
CA GLU A 417 9.62 -13.12 -16.44
C GLU A 417 9.92 -11.66 -16.84
N PRO A 418 9.57 -11.25 -18.05
CA PRO A 418 9.88 -9.91 -18.54
C PRO A 418 8.84 -8.86 -18.21
N SER A 419 7.71 -9.23 -17.62
CA SER A 419 6.58 -8.32 -17.38
C SER A 419 6.66 -7.56 -16.06
N TYR A 420 5.82 -6.54 -15.93
CA TYR A 420 5.59 -5.83 -14.67
C TYR A 420 4.74 -6.67 -13.71
N VAL A 421 4.80 -6.36 -12.41
CA VAL A 421 3.87 -6.93 -11.42
C VAL A 421 2.44 -6.61 -11.84
N ASN A 422 1.59 -7.61 -11.84
CA ASN A 422 0.20 -7.49 -12.26
C ASN A 422 -0.68 -8.51 -11.53
N VAL A 423 -1.62 -8.04 -10.75
CA VAL A 423 -2.65 -8.83 -10.07
C VAL A 423 -4.07 -8.51 -10.54
N ALA A 424 -4.21 -7.59 -11.50
CA ALA A 424 -5.51 -7.17 -12.01
C ALA A 424 -6.24 -8.32 -12.71
N ARG A 425 -5.49 -9.18 -13.43
CA ARG A 425 -6.05 -10.38 -14.04
C ARG A 425 -6.65 -11.33 -12.98
N SER A 426 -5.92 -11.57 -11.89
CA SER A 426 -6.41 -12.41 -10.79
C SER A 426 -7.66 -11.82 -10.14
N LEU A 427 -7.72 -10.49 -9.99
CA LEU A 427 -8.94 -9.80 -9.52
C LEU A 427 -10.11 -10.05 -10.48
N GLY A 428 -9.92 -9.88 -11.79
CA GLY A 428 -10.94 -10.16 -12.80
C GLY A 428 -11.44 -11.61 -12.74
N GLU A 429 -10.56 -12.57 -12.54
CA GLU A 429 -10.90 -13.98 -12.34
C GLU A 429 -11.73 -14.21 -11.08
N SER A 430 -11.32 -13.64 -9.94
CA SER A 430 -12.06 -13.72 -8.68
C SER A 430 -13.45 -13.09 -8.78
N MET A 431 -13.56 -11.93 -9.45
CA MET A 431 -14.86 -11.30 -9.69
C MET A 431 -15.78 -12.13 -10.59
N ARG A 432 -15.24 -12.90 -11.54
CA ARG A 432 -16.05 -13.81 -12.37
C ARG A 432 -16.51 -15.06 -11.61
N ARG A 433 -15.69 -15.57 -10.68
CA ARG A 433 -16.09 -16.69 -9.81
C ARG A 433 -17.08 -16.26 -8.73
N ASN A 434 -16.86 -15.10 -8.11
CA ASN A 434 -17.74 -14.50 -7.12
C ASN A 434 -18.50 -13.31 -7.73
N LYS A 435 -19.75 -13.54 -8.15
CA LYS A 435 -20.57 -12.54 -8.83
C LYS A 435 -21.06 -11.42 -7.90
N ASP A 436 -20.97 -11.60 -6.59
CA ASP A 436 -21.35 -10.60 -5.58
C ASP A 436 -20.16 -9.70 -5.17
N LEU A 437 -18.95 -10.06 -5.58
CA LEU A 437 -17.76 -9.24 -5.31
C LEU A 437 -17.83 -7.92 -6.09
N LYS A 438 -17.84 -6.81 -5.37
CA LYS A 438 -17.80 -5.44 -5.90
C LYS A 438 -16.47 -4.76 -5.58
N VAL A 439 -16.12 -3.74 -6.32
CA VAL A 439 -14.88 -2.97 -6.13
C VAL A 439 -15.16 -1.48 -6.15
N LEU A 440 -14.67 -0.76 -5.13
CA LEU A 440 -14.56 0.68 -5.11
C LEU A 440 -13.10 1.05 -5.37
N VAL A 441 -12.83 1.96 -6.30
CA VAL A 441 -11.49 2.48 -6.60
C VAL A 441 -11.49 3.98 -6.34
N ALA A 442 -10.71 4.42 -5.36
CA ALA A 442 -10.56 5.81 -4.96
C ALA A 442 -9.25 6.38 -5.51
N ASN A 443 -9.31 7.46 -6.30
CA ASN A 443 -8.18 8.01 -7.03
C ASN A 443 -7.97 9.49 -6.71
N GLY A 444 -6.76 9.88 -6.28
CA GLY A 444 -6.38 11.27 -6.11
C GLY A 444 -5.91 11.91 -7.42
N TYR A 445 -6.37 13.12 -7.74
CA TYR A 445 -5.94 13.85 -8.94
C TYR A 445 -4.44 14.22 -8.91
N TYR A 446 -3.85 14.38 -7.71
CA TYR A 446 -2.49 14.85 -7.52
C TYR A 446 -1.52 13.74 -7.08
N ASP A 447 -1.93 12.48 -7.20
CA ASP A 447 -1.13 11.30 -6.84
C ASP A 447 -0.08 11.00 -7.93
N LEU A 448 1.19 11.33 -7.65
CA LEU A 448 2.33 11.06 -8.53
C LEU A 448 3.03 9.71 -8.21
N ILE A 449 2.41 8.85 -7.40
CA ILE A 449 2.82 7.45 -7.17
C ILE A 449 1.97 6.52 -8.04
N THR A 450 0.64 6.57 -7.87
CA THR A 450 -0.34 5.72 -8.55
C THR A 450 -1.35 6.60 -9.28
N PRO A 451 -0.99 7.09 -10.48
CA PRO A 451 -1.80 8.10 -11.17
C PRO A 451 -3.17 7.53 -11.55
N PHE A 452 -4.21 8.35 -11.42
CA PHE A 452 -5.60 7.91 -11.64
C PHE A 452 -5.86 7.34 -13.05
N LEU A 453 -5.14 7.83 -14.09
CA LEU A 453 -5.30 7.27 -15.45
C LEU A 453 -4.70 5.86 -15.55
N ASP A 454 -3.72 5.50 -14.71
CA ASP A 454 -3.26 4.12 -14.62
C ASP A 454 -4.34 3.19 -14.04
N ALA A 455 -5.12 3.67 -13.08
CA ALA A 455 -6.27 2.91 -12.59
C ALA A 455 -7.30 2.67 -13.70
N GLU A 456 -7.68 3.72 -14.44
CA GLU A 456 -8.59 3.61 -15.58
C GLU A 456 -8.05 2.64 -16.64
N TYR A 457 -6.77 2.77 -16.99
CA TYR A 457 -6.09 1.92 -17.97
C TYR A 457 -6.01 0.46 -17.52
N THR A 458 -5.70 0.21 -16.25
CA THR A 458 -5.61 -1.13 -15.69
C THR A 458 -6.96 -1.83 -15.69
N PHE A 459 -8.01 -1.17 -15.23
CA PHE A 459 -9.35 -1.76 -15.18
C PHE A 459 -9.94 -2.00 -16.57
N ALA A 460 -9.60 -1.18 -17.57
CA ALA A 460 -10.11 -1.31 -18.93
C ALA A 460 -9.55 -2.49 -19.73
N ARG A 461 -8.44 -3.13 -19.29
CA ARG A 461 -7.70 -4.10 -20.13
C ARG A 461 -7.51 -5.50 -19.51
N HIS A 462 -8.10 -5.78 -18.35
CA HIS A 462 -7.90 -7.06 -17.65
C HIS A 462 -9.19 -7.87 -17.43
N ASP A 463 -10.16 -7.74 -18.33
CA ASP A 463 -11.44 -8.46 -18.30
C ASP A 463 -12.16 -8.34 -16.94
N ILE A 464 -12.01 -7.19 -16.29
CA ILE A 464 -12.69 -6.89 -15.03
C ILE A 464 -14.14 -6.51 -15.32
N PRO A 465 -15.13 -7.10 -14.64
CA PRO A 465 -16.55 -6.77 -14.81
C PRO A 465 -16.85 -5.35 -14.33
N MET A 466 -16.78 -4.36 -15.24
CA MET A 466 -16.87 -2.93 -14.92
C MET A 466 -18.21 -2.51 -14.33
N GLU A 467 -19.29 -3.25 -14.58
CA GLU A 467 -20.61 -3.01 -14.00
C GLU A 467 -20.65 -3.19 -12.47
N ARG A 468 -19.59 -3.77 -11.89
CA ARG A 468 -19.42 -3.96 -10.45
C ARG A 468 -18.26 -3.16 -9.86
N VAL A 469 -17.72 -2.22 -10.65
CA VAL A 469 -16.63 -1.32 -10.25
C VAL A 469 -17.17 0.11 -10.15
N LYS A 470 -16.95 0.76 -9.01
CA LYS A 470 -17.19 2.20 -8.84
C LYS A 470 -15.85 2.92 -8.77
N MET A 471 -15.54 3.79 -9.74
CA MET A 471 -14.38 4.68 -9.68
C MET A 471 -14.79 6.03 -9.13
N THR A 472 -13.99 6.57 -8.21
CA THR A 472 -14.19 7.89 -7.60
C THR A 472 -12.89 8.69 -7.64
N TYR A 473 -13.02 10.03 -7.68
CA TYR A 473 -11.90 10.95 -7.83
C TYR A 473 -11.95 12.04 -6.75
N TYR A 474 -10.75 12.46 -6.29
CA TYR A 474 -10.60 13.36 -5.14
C TYR A 474 -9.56 14.44 -5.45
N GLU A 475 -9.74 15.62 -4.89
CA GLU A 475 -8.82 16.76 -5.01
C GLU A 475 -7.60 16.64 -4.06
N GLY A 476 -7.24 15.44 -3.67
CA GLY A 476 -6.04 15.07 -2.92
C GLY A 476 -5.06 14.27 -3.77
N GLY A 477 -3.96 13.84 -3.15
CA GLY A 477 -2.97 12.93 -3.73
C GLY A 477 -3.18 11.48 -3.29
N HIS A 478 -2.08 10.79 -2.99
CA HIS A 478 -2.04 9.37 -2.60
C HIS A 478 -2.83 9.07 -1.33
N MET A 479 -2.73 9.96 -0.35
CA MET A 479 -3.45 9.93 0.91
C MET A 479 -4.55 11.02 0.88
N MET A 480 -5.53 10.90 -0.07
CA MET A 480 -6.55 11.93 -0.28
C MET A 480 -7.33 12.29 1.01
N TYR A 481 -7.40 11.39 1.95
CA TYR A 481 -8.07 11.60 3.23
C TYR A 481 -7.35 12.61 4.16
N ASN A 482 -6.12 13.04 3.86
CA ASN A 482 -5.49 14.18 4.54
C ASN A 482 -6.11 15.52 4.14
N HIS A 483 -6.86 15.57 3.04
CA HIS A 483 -7.67 16.71 2.63
C HIS A 483 -9.08 16.54 3.17
N ARG A 484 -9.50 17.37 4.13
CA ARG A 484 -10.75 17.19 4.87
C ARG A 484 -12.01 17.04 3.99
N PRO A 485 -12.22 17.83 2.93
CA PRO A 485 -13.36 17.63 2.02
C PRO A 485 -13.35 16.27 1.34
N ASP A 486 -12.17 15.78 0.95
CA ASP A 486 -12.01 14.47 0.31
C ASP A 486 -12.17 13.32 1.31
N PHE A 487 -11.73 13.50 2.53
CA PHE A 487 -11.99 12.55 3.62
C PHE A 487 -13.49 12.32 3.80
N GLU A 488 -14.27 13.40 3.92
CA GLU A 488 -15.72 13.32 4.05
C GLU A 488 -16.38 12.69 2.83
N LYS A 489 -15.90 13.02 1.62
CA LYS A 489 -16.36 12.42 0.37
C LYS A 489 -16.02 10.94 0.30
N LEU A 490 -14.79 10.53 0.65
CA LEU A 490 -14.34 9.14 0.65
C LEU A 490 -15.20 8.29 1.58
N VAL A 491 -15.49 8.77 2.79
CA VAL A 491 -16.34 8.05 3.74
C VAL A 491 -17.77 7.90 3.19
N ARG A 492 -18.35 8.94 2.59
CA ARG A 492 -19.68 8.84 1.93
C ARG A 492 -19.67 7.81 0.80
N ASP A 493 -18.66 7.84 -0.06
CA ASP A 493 -18.52 6.91 -1.18
C ASP A 493 -18.38 5.45 -0.71
N ILE A 494 -17.64 5.22 0.39
CA ILE A 494 -17.50 3.89 1.00
C ILE A 494 -18.83 3.43 1.61
N ARG A 495 -19.54 4.29 2.32
CA ARG A 495 -20.85 3.95 2.90
C ARG A 495 -21.86 3.57 1.82
N GLU A 496 -21.96 4.36 0.76
CA GLU A 496 -22.81 4.05 -0.39
C GLU A 496 -22.42 2.71 -1.04
N PHE A 497 -21.12 2.47 -1.24
CA PHE A 497 -20.60 1.21 -1.76
C PHE A 497 -20.97 0.01 -0.90
N MET A 498 -20.97 0.15 0.42
CA MET A 498 -21.39 -0.89 1.36
C MET A 498 -22.92 -0.98 1.51
N GLY A 499 -23.71 -0.15 0.80
CA GLY A 499 -25.17 -0.13 0.84
C GLY A 499 -25.75 0.48 2.13
N ARG A 500 -25.08 1.49 2.67
CA ARG A 500 -25.43 2.15 3.95
C ARG A 500 -25.57 3.66 3.83
#